data_aaad304c31e9b7775f5728014f7f13ac
#
_entry.id   aaad304c31e9b7775f5728014f7f13ac
#
_cell.length_a   1.000
_cell.length_b   1.000
_cell.length_c   1.000
_cell.angle_alpha   90.00
_cell.angle_beta   90.00
_cell.angle_gamma   90.00
#
_symmetry.space_group_name_H-M   'P 1'
#
loop_
_entity.id
_entity.type
_entity.pdbx_description
1 polymer ?
#
loop_
_entity_poly.entity_id
_entity_poly.type
_entity_poly.pdbx_seq_one_letter_code
_entity_poly.pdbx_strand_id
1 'polypeptide(L)'
;MRTTSLAAQEKVRPKFGSNRAKVFQYIFDQQERGATDQEIQTALNMPGDTLRPARLSLLKDDLIYDSGKTRQNQNGNDCIVWVVSEIEQVGLF
;
A
#
# COMPACT_ATOMS: atom_id res chain seq x y z
N MET A 1 -16.31 20.43 -2.62
CA MET A 1 -16.09 19.70 -2.40
C MET A 1 -14.87 19.00 -2.59
N ARG A 2 -14.61 18.53 -3.60
CA ARG A 2 -13.46 17.84 -3.77
C ARG A 2 -12.30 18.69 -3.53
N THR A 3 -12.36 19.94 -3.88
CA THR A 3 -11.30 20.86 -3.69
C THR A 3 -10.90 20.95 -2.25
N THR A 4 -11.86 21.00 -1.38
CA THR A 4 -11.57 21.04 0.03
C THR A 4 -10.83 19.79 0.47
N SER A 5 -11.26 18.68 -0.02
CA SER A 5 -10.61 17.44 0.34
C SER A 5 -9.17 17.43 -0.14
N LEU A 6 -8.96 17.95 -1.32
CA LEU A 6 -7.62 17.99 -1.85
C LEU A 6 -6.73 18.87 -0.99
N ALA A 7 -7.26 19.98 -0.55
CA ALA A 7 -6.48 20.87 0.29
C ALA A 7 -6.09 20.17 1.57
N ALA A 8 -7.02 19.43 2.13
CA ALA A 8 -6.74 18.71 3.35
C ALA A 8 -5.66 17.68 3.11
N GLN A 9 -5.72 17.01 1.99
CA GLN A 9 -4.71 16.03 1.66
C GLN A 9 -3.37 16.68 1.48
N GLU A 10 -3.35 17.85 0.92
CA GLU A 10 -2.10 18.55 0.75
C GLU A 10 -1.44 18.79 2.08
N LYS A 11 -2.23 19.16 3.05
CA LYS A 11 -1.69 19.45 4.35
C LYS A 11 -1.12 18.22 5.02
N VAL A 12 -1.70 17.08 4.78
CA VAL A 12 -1.20 15.87 5.39
C VAL A 12 -0.12 15.23 4.53
N ARG A 13 0.14 15.82 3.40
CA ARG A 13 1.13 15.28 2.52
C ARG A 13 2.47 15.02 3.19
N PRO A 14 2.94 15.85 4.10
CA PRO A 14 4.20 15.57 4.76
C PRO A 14 4.23 14.21 5.41
N LYS A 15 3.07 13.71 5.79
CA LYS A 15 3.00 12.41 6.40
C LYS A 15 3.30 11.33 5.40
N PHE A 16 3.16 11.64 4.15
CA PHE A 16 3.46 10.69 3.11
C PHE A 16 4.94 10.48 2.99
N GLY A 17 5.73 11.26 3.73
CA GLY A 17 7.14 11.00 3.77
C GLY A 17 7.45 9.79 4.60
N SER A 18 6.51 9.34 5.42
CA SER A 18 6.76 8.17 6.22
C SER A 18 6.72 6.94 5.33
N ASN A 19 7.42 5.91 5.77
CA ASN A 19 7.49 4.68 4.99
C ASN A 19 6.12 4.04 4.91
N ARG A 20 5.37 4.10 5.98
CA ARG A 20 4.03 3.54 6.00
C ARG A 20 3.16 4.17 4.93
N ALA A 21 3.18 5.48 4.84
CA ALA A 21 2.35 6.18 3.88
C ALA A 21 2.76 5.88 2.45
N LYS A 22 4.07 5.76 2.23
CA LYS A 22 4.57 5.45 0.89
C LYS A 22 4.11 4.07 0.45
N VAL A 23 4.18 3.11 1.36
CA VAL A 23 3.76 1.75 1.05
C VAL A 23 2.26 1.72 0.76
N PHE A 24 1.48 2.39 1.59
CA PHE A 24 0.04 2.42 1.40
C PHE A 24 -0.31 3.03 0.05
N GLN A 25 0.30 4.16 -0.28
CA GLN A 25 0.01 4.85 -1.53
C GLN A 25 0.34 3.97 -2.72
N TYR A 26 1.45 3.29 -2.66
CA TYR A 26 1.83 2.44 -3.78
C TYR A 26 0.82 1.31 -3.97
N ILE A 27 0.42 0.65 -2.88
CA ILE A 27 -0.54 -0.44 -2.99
C ILE A 27 -1.88 0.09 -3.48
N PHE A 28 -2.27 1.24 -2.97
CA PHE A 28 -3.53 1.85 -3.38
C PHE A 28 -3.54 2.12 -4.89
N ASP A 29 -2.44 2.61 -5.41
CA ASP A 29 -2.34 2.92 -6.83
C ASP A 29 -2.46 1.68 -7.70
N GLN A 30 -2.12 0.52 -7.17
CA GLN A 30 -2.21 -0.72 -7.92
C GLN A 30 -3.63 -1.24 -8.00
N GLN A 31 -4.53 -0.71 -7.21
CA GLN A 31 -5.93 -1.11 -7.23
C GLN A 31 -6.05 -2.62 -7.02
N GLU A 32 -6.85 -3.27 -7.83
CA GLU A 32 -7.10 -4.69 -7.68
C GLU A 32 -5.89 -5.56 -7.94
N ARG A 33 -4.96 -5.04 -8.69
CA ARG A 33 -3.77 -5.80 -9.01
C ARG A 33 -2.96 -6.03 -7.72
N GLY A 34 -3.00 -5.08 -6.82
CA GLY A 34 -2.25 -5.18 -5.59
C GLY A 34 -0.75 -5.16 -5.83
N ALA A 35 0.00 -5.45 -4.79
CA ALA A 35 1.45 -5.43 -4.87
C ALA A 35 2.05 -6.43 -3.92
N THR A 36 3.16 -7.03 -4.32
CA THR A 36 3.92 -7.91 -3.45
C THR A 36 5.02 -7.10 -2.79
N ASP A 37 5.62 -7.65 -1.74
CA ASP A 37 6.71 -6.98 -1.05
C ASP A 37 7.84 -6.66 -2.02
N GLN A 38 8.16 -7.60 -2.90
CA GLN A 38 9.24 -7.39 -3.86
C GLN A 38 8.94 -6.22 -4.77
N GLU A 39 7.71 -6.12 -5.23
CA GLU A 39 7.32 -5.03 -6.11
C GLU A 39 7.40 -3.70 -5.40
N ILE A 40 6.98 -3.67 -4.15
CA ILE A 40 7.02 -2.45 -3.38
C ILE A 40 8.46 -2.01 -3.14
N GLN A 41 9.32 -2.97 -2.79
CA GLN A 41 10.71 -2.66 -2.56
C GLN A 41 11.35 -2.05 -3.78
N THR A 42 11.06 -2.63 -4.93
CA THR A 42 11.63 -2.13 -6.17
C THR A 42 11.09 -0.76 -6.52
N ALA A 43 9.80 -0.60 -6.44
CA ALA A 43 9.16 0.65 -6.84
C ALA A 43 9.55 1.81 -5.94
N LEU A 44 9.64 1.56 -4.65
CA LEU A 44 9.94 2.61 -3.69
C LEU A 44 11.42 2.67 -3.31
N ASN A 45 12.21 1.76 -3.88
CA ASN A 45 13.62 1.68 -3.56
C ASN A 45 13.78 1.55 -2.05
N MET A 46 13.04 0.64 -1.46
CA MET A 46 12.93 0.50 -0.02
C MET A 46 13.44 -0.88 0.40
N PRO A 47 14.35 -0.95 1.35
CA PRO A 47 14.84 -2.24 1.82
C PRO A 47 13.73 -3.00 2.55
N GLY A 48 13.85 -4.32 2.56
CA GLY A 48 12.86 -5.14 3.23
C GLY A 48 12.73 -4.83 4.70
N ASP A 49 13.84 -4.49 5.36
CA ASP A 49 13.81 -4.17 6.78
C ASP A 49 12.98 -2.92 7.06
N THR A 50 12.89 -2.05 6.08
CA THR A 50 12.09 -0.83 6.21
C THR A 50 10.66 -1.11 5.80
N LEU A 51 10.49 -1.91 4.78
CA LEU A 51 9.17 -2.21 4.27
C LEU A 51 8.32 -3.00 5.27
N ARG A 52 8.88 -4.06 5.84
CA ARG A 52 8.08 -4.96 6.67
C ARG A 52 7.38 -4.29 7.84
N PRO A 53 8.06 -3.44 8.62
CA PRO A 53 7.34 -2.78 9.72
C PRO A 53 6.23 -1.87 9.21
N ALA A 54 6.47 -1.20 8.10
CA ALA A 54 5.46 -0.32 7.53
C ALA A 54 4.26 -1.13 7.07
N ARG A 55 4.51 -2.25 6.41
CA ARG A 55 3.42 -3.10 5.94
C ARG A 55 2.64 -3.70 7.10
N LEU A 56 3.35 -4.15 8.15
CA LEU A 56 2.66 -4.70 9.30
C LEU A 56 1.78 -3.66 9.98
N SER A 57 2.25 -2.43 10.03
CA SER A 57 1.45 -1.36 10.62
C SER A 57 0.16 -1.16 9.84
N LEU A 58 0.24 -1.24 8.51
CA LEU A 58 -0.95 -1.08 7.69
C LEU A 58 -1.91 -2.25 7.87
N LEU A 59 -1.36 -3.45 8.05
CA LEU A 59 -2.19 -4.62 8.30
C LEU A 59 -2.90 -4.52 9.63
N LYS A 60 -2.20 -4.05 10.65
CA LYS A 60 -2.81 -3.92 11.96
C LYS A 60 -3.96 -2.94 11.96
N ASP A 61 -3.87 -1.93 11.14
CA ASP A 61 -4.91 -0.92 11.07
C ASP A 61 -5.96 -1.27 10.03
N ASP A 62 -5.87 -2.47 9.47
CA ASP A 62 -6.85 -2.94 8.49
C ASP A 62 -6.94 -2.06 7.24
N LEU A 63 -5.83 -1.44 6.90
CA LEU A 63 -5.79 -0.61 5.70
C LEU A 63 -5.43 -1.41 4.47
N ILE A 64 -4.74 -2.53 4.65
CA ILE A 64 -4.44 -3.45 3.56
C ILE A 64 -4.73 -4.86 4.04
N TYR A 65 -4.83 -5.79 3.13
CA TYR A 65 -5.04 -7.17 3.51
C TYR A 65 -4.48 -8.10 2.43
N ASP A 66 -4.35 -9.36 2.81
CA ASP A 66 -3.88 -10.41 1.93
C ASP A 66 -5.00 -10.70 0.94
N SER A 67 -4.75 -10.50 -0.33
CA SER A 67 -5.77 -10.69 -1.35
C SER A 67 -6.17 -12.14 -1.55
N GLY A 68 -5.40 -13.06 -1.00
CA GLY A 68 -5.62 -14.47 -1.25
C GLY A 68 -4.91 -14.96 -2.50
N LYS A 69 -4.23 -14.07 -3.18
CA LYS A 69 -3.49 -14.41 -4.38
C LYS A 69 -2.00 -14.29 -4.14
N THR A 70 -1.22 -14.96 -4.96
CA THR A 70 0.22 -14.84 -4.88
C THR A 70 0.74 -14.51 -6.27
N ARG A 71 1.95 -14.01 -6.30
CA ARG A 71 2.62 -13.70 -7.55
C ARG A 71 4.08 -14.00 -7.35
N GLN A 72 4.70 -14.63 -8.32
CA GLN A 72 6.09 -15.00 -8.17
C GLN A 72 7.00 -13.81 -8.33
N ASN A 73 8.07 -13.78 -7.53
CA ASN A 73 9.06 -12.73 -7.67
C ASN A 73 10.12 -13.20 -8.65
N GLN A 74 11.18 -12.42 -8.77
CA GLN A 74 12.25 -12.75 -9.71
C GLN A 74 12.90 -14.07 -9.44
N ASN A 75 12.90 -14.49 -8.19
CA ASN A 75 13.53 -15.73 -7.80
C ASN A 75 12.60 -16.93 -7.91
N GLY A 76 11.38 -16.71 -8.36
CA GLY A 76 10.43 -17.78 -8.49
C GLY A 76 9.70 -18.14 -7.21
N ASN A 77 9.82 -17.30 -6.18
CA ASN A 77 9.12 -17.55 -4.93
C ASN A 77 7.76 -16.89 -4.95
N ASP A 78 6.77 -17.57 -4.40
CA ASP A 78 5.43 -17.02 -4.32
C ASP A 78 5.39 -15.95 -3.24
N CYS A 79 4.85 -14.80 -3.59
CA CYS A 79 4.73 -13.69 -2.66
C CYS A 79 3.28 -13.29 -2.54
N ILE A 80 2.89 -12.96 -1.33
CA ILE A 80 1.52 -12.51 -1.09
C ILE A 80 1.27 -11.20 -1.82
N VAL A 81 0.10 -11.10 -2.43
CA VAL A 81 -0.33 -9.88 -3.10
C VAL A 81 -1.19 -9.11 -2.13
N TRP A 82 -0.73 -7.92 -1.76
CA TRP A 82 -1.43 -7.06 -0.81
C TRP A 82 -2.32 -6.08 -1.55
N VAL A 83 -3.50 -5.83 -1.02
CA VAL A 83 -4.44 -4.87 -1.62
C VAL A 83 -4.99 -3.98 -0.51
N VAL A 84 -5.47 -2.82 -0.91
CA VAL A 84 -6.01 -1.85 0.02
C VAL A 84 -7.45 -2.19 0.30
N SER A 85 -7.78 -2.32 1.57
CA SER A 85 -9.12 -2.74 1.94
C SER A 85 -10.15 -1.63 1.82
N GLU A 86 -9.74 -0.39 1.99
CA GLU A 86 -10.73 0.64 1.97
C GLU A 86 -11.26 1.00 0.61
N ILE A 87 -10.75 0.37 -0.43
CA ILE A 87 -11.29 0.57 -1.75
C ILE A 87 -12.76 0.19 -1.73
N GLU A 88 -13.08 -0.84 -0.98
CA GLU A 88 -14.45 -1.28 -0.90
C GLU A 88 -15.31 -0.28 -0.21
N GLN A 89 -14.77 0.33 0.82
CA GLN A 89 -15.54 1.28 1.57
C GLN A 89 -15.86 2.48 0.75
N VAL A 90 -14.92 2.88 -0.07
CA VAL A 90 -15.17 3.99 -0.94
C VAL A 90 -16.32 3.67 -1.85
N GLY A 91 -16.40 2.45 -2.30
CA GLY A 91 -17.45 2.06 -3.18
C GLY A 91 -18.81 2.07 -2.51
N LEU A 92 -18.83 2.09 -1.21
CA LEU A 92 -20.11 2.10 -0.51
C LEU A 92 -20.73 3.46 -0.44
N PHE A 93 -19.98 4.45 -0.74
CA PHE A 93 -20.54 5.79 -0.70
C PHE A 93 -20.85 6.29 -2.06
#